data_a8276dae99e25507831ab25d0906027f
#
_entry.id   a8276dae99e25507831ab25d0906027f
#
_cell.length_a   1.000
_cell.length_b   1.000
_cell.length_c   1.000
_cell.angle_alpha   90.00
_cell.angle_beta   90.00
_cell.angle_gamma   90.00
#
_symmetry.space_group_name_H-M   'P 1'
#
loop_
_entity.id
_entity.type
_entity.pdbx_description
1 polymer ?
#
loop_
_entity_poly.entity_id
_entity_poly.type
_entity_poly.pdbx_seq_one_letter_code
_entity_poly.pdbx_strand_id
1 'polypeptide(L)'
;ILAAVLALSLALTSCGQAPAPARLTVVCTTYPIYLFARSLTGGAEGVTVERLDTGSTSCLHDYTLSMGDMKKLERADVIAVNGAGLEEFLEDALKTSDAQVIDCSQGIELLENLSHRHEEGGTDHDGHDHGHWDPHYWMDPARASRMMKNLETGLSAADPDNGPVYTQNSLTLSTLLLA
;
A
#
# COMPACT_ATOMS: atom_id res chain seq x y z
N ILE A 1 48.03 -1.73 32.00
CA ILE A 1 47.01 -0.69 32.21
C ILE A 1 46.81 0.11 30.90
N LEU A 2 47.86 0.51 30.17
CA LEU A 2 47.76 1.28 28.93
C LEU A 2 47.08 0.49 27.78
N ALA A 3 47.38 -0.84 27.67
CA ALA A 3 46.75 -1.71 26.67
C ALA A 3 45.26 -1.95 26.89
N ALA A 4 44.77 -1.95 28.13
CA ALA A 4 43.35 -2.09 28.48
C ALA A 4 42.54 -0.83 28.17
N VAL A 5 43.12 0.36 28.28
CA VAL A 5 42.48 1.63 27.92
C VAL A 5 42.35 1.78 26.39
N LEU A 6 43.33 1.29 25.63
CA LEU A 6 43.30 1.32 24.16
C LEU A 6 42.24 0.36 23.59
N ALA A 7 42.03 -0.80 24.24
CA ALA A 7 41.03 -1.77 23.82
C ALA A 7 39.56 -1.27 24.11
N LEU A 8 39.38 -0.48 25.16
CA LEU A 8 38.09 0.07 25.55
C LEU A 8 37.67 1.25 24.63
N SER A 9 38.62 2.00 24.07
CA SER A 9 38.31 3.12 23.17
C SER A 9 37.89 2.66 21.77
N LEU A 10 38.25 1.44 21.32
CA LEU A 10 37.80 0.88 20.03
C LEU A 10 36.37 0.31 20.09
N ALA A 11 35.85 0.04 21.27
CA ALA A 11 34.47 -0.51 21.42
C ALA A 11 33.37 0.57 21.36
N LEU A 12 33.69 1.86 21.37
CA LEU A 12 32.74 2.95 21.42
C LEU A 12 32.45 3.62 20.05
N THR A 13 33.06 3.17 18.96
CA THR A 13 32.79 3.66 17.61
C THR A 13 31.76 2.84 16.85
N SER A 14 30.75 2.33 17.57
CA SER A 14 29.48 1.95 16.92
C SER A 14 28.70 3.24 16.69
N CYS A 15 29.18 4.10 15.81
CA CYS A 15 28.37 5.14 15.21
C CYS A 15 27.23 4.41 14.49
N GLY A 16 26.02 4.54 14.99
CA GLY A 16 24.82 4.16 14.27
C GLY A 16 24.88 4.82 12.90
N GLN A 17 25.17 4.02 11.88
CA GLN A 17 25.15 4.47 10.50
C GLN A 17 23.74 4.95 10.24
N ALA A 18 23.56 6.20 9.84
CA ALA A 18 22.25 6.67 9.39
C ALA A 18 21.73 5.67 8.34
N PRO A 19 20.47 5.26 8.42
CA PRO A 19 19.92 4.37 7.41
C PRO A 19 20.21 4.95 6.03
N ALA A 20 20.66 4.10 5.11
CA ALA A 20 20.84 4.51 3.72
C ALA A 20 19.53 5.12 3.22
N PRO A 21 19.57 6.17 2.38
CA PRO A 21 18.36 6.75 1.82
C PRO A 21 17.53 5.65 1.15
N ALA A 22 16.21 5.72 1.31
CA ALA A 22 15.30 4.79 0.65
C ALA A 22 15.55 4.84 -0.87
N ARG A 23 15.67 3.66 -1.48
CA ARG A 23 15.82 3.51 -2.93
C ARG A 23 14.45 3.43 -3.61
N LEU A 24 13.44 2.95 -2.88
CA LEU A 24 12.07 2.85 -3.32
C LEU A 24 11.14 3.32 -2.19
N THR A 25 10.28 4.28 -2.49
CA THR A 25 9.22 4.75 -1.59
C THR A 25 7.86 4.30 -2.14
N VAL A 26 7.18 3.44 -1.39
CA VAL A 26 5.85 2.93 -1.72
C VAL A 26 4.83 3.61 -0.82
N VAL A 27 3.84 4.27 -1.41
CA VAL A 27 2.72 4.88 -0.69
C VAL A 27 1.46 4.07 -0.94
N CYS A 28 0.83 3.60 0.13
CA CYS A 28 -0.39 2.79 0.11
C CYS A 28 -1.60 3.64 0.51
N THR A 29 -2.69 3.52 -0.22
CA THR A 29 -3.90 4.31 0.00
C THR A 29 -4.71 3.83 1.18
N THR A 30 -4.74 2.52 1.43
CA THR A 30 -5.56 1.88 2.47
C THR A 30 -4.72 1.05 3.44
N TYR A 31 -5.30 0.73 4.59
CA TYR A 31 -4.63 -0.10 5.58
C TYR A 31 -4.40 -1.56 5.13
N PRO A 32 -5.34 -2.24 4.46
CA PRO A 32 -5.08 -3.58 3.93
C PRO A 32 -3.90 -3.63 2.95
N ILE A 33 -3.83 -2.68 1.99
CA ILE A 33 -2.71 -2.59 1.05
C ILE A 33 -1.40 -2.36 1.80
N TYR A 34 -1.40 -1.45 2.78
CA TYR A 34 -0.23 -1.18 3.59
C TYR A 34 0.28 -2.44 4.31
N LEU A 35 -0.61 -3.25 4.88
CA LEU A 35 -0.22 -4.50 5.53
C LEU A 35 0.40 -5.49 4.55
N PHE A 36 -0.21 -5.67 3.37
CA PHE A 36 0.34 -6.53 2.32
C PHE A 36 1.68 -6.01 1.81
N ALA A 37 1.79 -4.72 1.52
CA ALA A 37 3.04 -4.09 1.07
C ALA A 37 4.16 -4.28 2.09
N ARG A 38 3.89 -4.03 3.38
CA ARG A 38 4.83 -4.27 4.48
C ARG A 38 5.28 -5.72 4.58
N SER A 39 4.34 -6.64 4.37
CA SER A 39 4.63 -8.07 4.41
C SER A 39 5.45 -8.53 3.21
N LEU A 40 5.12 -8.03 2.01
CA LEU A 40 5.87 -8.34 0.78
C LEU A 40 7.28 -7.77 0.80
N THR A 41 7.47 -6.57 1.33
CA THR A 41 8.77 -5.89 1.39
C THR A 41 9.62 -6.27 2.59
N GLY A 42 9.14 -7.17 3.44
CA GLY A 42 9.90 -7.66 4.60
C GLY A 42 11.22 -8.30 4.19
N GLY A 43 12.35 -7.75 4.66
CA GLY A 43 13.70 -8.19 4.31
C GLY A 43 14.25 -7.59 3.01
N ALA A 44 13.49 -6.79 2.27
CA ALA A 44 13.99 -6.03 1.12
C ALA A 44 14.79 -4.80 1.60
N GLU A 45 15.94 -4.56 0.95
CA GLU A 45 16.81 -3.44 1.31
C GLU A 45 16.42 -2.15 0.59
N GLY A 46 16.47 -1.02 1.29
CA GLY A 46 16.26 0.31 0.72
C GLY A 46 14.81 0.59 0.33
N VAL A 47 13.83 -0.13 0.89
CA VAL A 47 12.40 0.08 0.63
C VAL A 47 11.73 0.72 1.83
N THR A 48 10.99 1.80 1.58
CA THR A 48 10.14 2.44 2.57
C THR A 48 8.69 2.29 2.16
N VAL A 49 7.85 1.81 3.08
CA VAL A 49 6.39 1.70 2.87
C VAL A 49 5.68 2.66 3.80
N GLU A 50 4.92 3.57 3.22
CA GLU A 50 4.12 4.55 3.92
C GLU A 50 2.63 4.35 3.61
N ARG A 51 1.78 4.94 4.42
CA ARG A 51 0.33 4.93 4.21
C ARG A 51 -0.21 6.37 4.23
N LEU A 52 -1.23 6.65 3.43
CA LEU A 52 -2.02 7.86 3.58
C LEU A 52 -2.78 7.85 4.92
N ASP A 53 -3.07 9.03 5.46
CA ASP A 53 -3.71 9.16 6.78
C ASP A 53 -5.22 8.89 6.75
N THR A 54 -5.66 7.97 5.89
CA THR A 54 -7.05 7.58 5.66
C THR A 54 -7.73 6.91 6.86
N GLY A 55 -6.99 6.57 7.90
CA GLY A 55 -7.53 5.87 9.09
C GLY A 55 -8.34 6.74 10.06
N SER A 56 -8.45 8.04 9.81
CA SER A 56 -9.21 8.97 10.66
C SER A 56 -10.65 9.18 10.22
N THR A 57 -11.06 8.62 9.08
CA THR A 57 -12.41 8.75 8.53
C THR A 57 -13.20 7.46 8.65
N SER A 58 -14.50 7.57 8.86
CA SER A 58 -15.41 6.43 8.90
C SER A 58 -15.70 5.88 7.50
N CYS A 59 -15.52 6.69 6.46
CA CYS A 59 -15.72 6.33 5.07
C CYS A 59 -14.62 6.93 4.19
N LEU A 60 -13.98 6.10 3.36
CA LEU A 60 -12.92 6.56 2.46
C LEU A 60 -13.46 7.41 1.30
N HIS A 61 -14.72 7.25 0.91
CA HIS A 61 -15.35 8.07 -0.14
C HIS A 61 -15.43 9.55 0.24
N ASP A 62 -15.46 9.88 1.54
CA ASP A 62 -15.47 11.25 2.04
C ASP A 62 -14.08 11.78 2.40
N TYR A 63 -13.04 11.03 2.08
CA TYR A 63 -11.69 11.41 2.46
C TYR A 63 -11.19 12.57 1.63
N THR A 64 -10.65 13.58 2.31
CA THR A 64 -9.97 14.71 1.68
C THR A 64 -8.48 14.62 1.99
N LEU A 65 -7.64 14.70 0.95
CA LEU A 65 -6.19 14.66 1.09
C LEU A 65 -5.68 15.79 1.97
N SER A 66 -4.93 15.44 3.00
CA SER A 66 -4.22 16.38 3.84
C SER A 66 -2.94 16.88 3.14
N MET A 67 -2.38 17.99 3.62
CA MET A 67 -1.05 18.46 3.18
C MET A 67 0.05 17.41 3.44
N GLY A 68 -0.13 16.58 4.46
CA GLY A 68 0.77 15.46 4.76
C GLY A 68 0.70 14.37 3.69
N ASP A 69 -0.52 14.04 3.24
CA ASP A 69 -0.74 13.04 2.18
C ASP A 69 -0.20 13.52 0.84
N MET A 70 -0.44 14.79 0.49
CA MET A 70 0.11 15.36 -0.74
C MET A 70 1.64 15.27 -0.78
N LYS A 71 2.32 15.54 0.35
CA LYS A 71 3.78 15.37 0.44
C LYS A 71 4.23 13.91 0.35
N LYS A 72 3.43 12.94 0.83
CA LYS A 72 3.72 11.53 0.65
C LYS A 72 3.60 11.13 -0.82
N LEU A 73 2.52 11.55 -1.48
CA LEU A 73 2.28 11.26 -2.89
C LEU A 73 3.35 11.87 -3.81
N GLU A 74 3.78 13.12 -3.53
CA GLU A 74 4.81 13.83 -4.30
C GLU A 74 6.17 13.11 -4.30
N ARG A 75 6.53 12.43 -3.20
CA ARG A 75 7.81 11.71 -3.07
C ARG A 75 7.72 10.21 -3.33
N ALA A 76 6.53 9.71 -3.70
CA ALA A 76 6.33 8.30 -3.97
C ALA A 76 6.97 7.91 -5.30
N ASP A 77 7.70 6.79 -5.32
CA ASP A 77 8.11 6.10 -6.54
C ASP A 77 6.99 5.16 -7.03
N VAL A 78 6.22 4.63 -6.07
CA VAL A 78 5.08 3.74 -6.30
C VAL A 78 3.90 4.18 -5.44
N ILE A 79 2.72 4.27 -6.05
CA ILE A 79 1.45 4.46 -5.36
C ILE A 79 0.61 3.19 -5.55
N ALA A 80 0.34 2.48 -4.45
CA ALA A 80 -0.50 1.30 -4.46
C ALA A 80 -1.92 1.67 -4.06
N VAL A 81 -2.86 1.52 -5.00
CA VAL A 81 -4.28 1.81 -4.80
C VAL A 81 -5.08 0.52 -4.65
N ASN A 82 -6.14 0.57 -3.85
CA ASN A 82 -7.11 -0.53 -3.75
C ASN A 82 -7.78 -0.77 -5.11
N GLY A 83 -8.14 0.29 -5.81
CA GLY A 83 -8.93 0.23 -7.02
C GLY A 83 -10.41 -0.04 -6.73
N ALA A 84 -11.12 -0.57 -7.72
CA ALA A 84 -12.55 -0.83 -7.63
C ALA A 84 -13.40 0.43 -7.31
N GLY A 85 -12.91 1.63 -7.66
CA GLY A 85 -13.59 2.90 -7.43
C GLY A 85 -13.45 3.48 -6.02
N LEU A 86 -12.61 2.89 -5.16
CA LEU A 86 -12.49 3.34 -3.77
C LEU A 86 -11.80 4.71 -3.62
N GLU A 87 -10.84 5.00 -4.50
CA GLU A 87 -9.98 6.19 -4.37
C GLU A 87 -10.32 7.30 -5.36
N GLU A 88 -11.57 7.64 -5.56
CA GLU A 88 -11.98 8.77 -6.40
C GLU A 88 -11.34 10.09 -5.95
N PHE A 89 -11.13 10.27 -4.65
CA PHE A 89 -10.46 11.43 -4.06
C PHE A 89 -8.98 11.61 -4.50
N LEU A 90 -8.37 10.58 -5.12
CA LEU A 90 -6.98 10.61 -5.61
C LEU A 90 -6.86 10.93 -7.09
N GLU A 91 -7.93 10.91 -7.88
CA GLU A 91 -7.84 10.97 -9.34
C GLU A 91 -6.99 12.12 -9.87
N ASP A 92 -7.19 13.34 -9.33
CA ASP A 92 -6.44 14.51 -9.78
C ASP A 92 -4.98 14.48 -9.34
N ALA A 93 -4.69 13.94 -8.16
CA ALA A 93 -3.32 13.77 -7.69
C ALA A 93 -2.57 12.72 -8.54
N LEU A 94 -3.23 11.62 -8.89
CA LEU A 94 -2.63 10.56 -9.73
C LEU A 94 -2.37 11.04 -11.17
N LYS A 95 -3.22 11.90 -11.75
CA LYS A 95 -3.01 12.47 -13.09
C LYS A 95 -1.73 13.30 -13.22
N THR A 96 -1.27 13.86 -12.11
CA THR A 96 -0.09 14.76 -12.06
C THR A 96 1.15 14.11 -11.44
N SER A 97 1.03 12.86 -10.96
CA SER A 97 2.13 12.11 -10.34
C SER A 97 2.97 11.39 -11.39
N ASP A 98 4.30 11.42 -11.21
CA ASP A 98 5.24 10.60 -11.98
C ASP A 98 5.42 9.19 -11.40
N ALA A 99 4.78 8.88 -10.25
CA ALA A 99 4.88 7.60 -9.59
C ALA A 99 4.21 6.48 -10.41
N GLN A 100 4.78 5.27 -10.35
CA GLN A 100 4.11 4.09 -10.88
C GLN A 100 2.86 3.78 -10.04
N VAL A 101 1.70 3.72 -10.66
CA VAL A 101 0.45 3.33 -9.97
C VAL A 101 0.24 1.82 -10.10
N ILE A 102 0.03 1.15 -8.97
CA ILE A 102 -0.35 -0.26 -8.91
C ILE A 102 -1.81 -0.35 -8.48
N ASP A 103 -2.70 -0.69 -9.42
CA ASP A 103 -4.09 -1.01 -9.12
C ASP A 103 -4.19 -2.46 -8.64
N CYS A 104 -4.46 -2.63 -7.35
CA CYS A 104 -4.51 -3.94 -6.70
C CYS A 104 -5.77 -4.75 -7.07
N SER A 105 -6.82 -4.11 -7.63
CA SER A 105 -8.05 -4.79 -8.07
C SER A 105 -7.94 -5.42 -9.45
N GLN A 106 -6.87 -5.19 -10.18
CA GLN A 106 -6.76 -5.57 -11.58
C GLN A 106 -6.98 -7.08 -11.80
N GLY A 107 -7.97 -7.42 -12.66
CA GLY A 107 -8.30 -8.80 -13.01
C GLY A 107 -8.91 -9.63 -11.87
N ILE A 108 -9.40 -8.96 -10.81
CA ILE A 108 -10.20 -9.60 -9.75
C ILE A 108 -11.68 -9.54 -10.15
N GLU A 109 -12.38 -10.66 -10.00
CA GLU A 109 -13.83 -10.70 -10.14
C GLU A 109 -14.46 -10.02 -8.92
N LEU A 110 -14.92 -8.78 -9.13
CA LEU A 110 -15.53 -7.97 -8.09
C LEU A 110 -17.02 -8.31 -7.92
N LEU A 111 -17.56 -8.06 -6.73
CA LEU A 111 -19.00 -8.16 -6.46
C LEU A 111 -19.66 -6.81 -6.78
N GLU A 112 -20.91 -6.87 -7.27
CA GLU A 112 -21.71 -5.68 -7.41
C GLU A 112 -22.04 -5.09 -6.04
N ASN A 113 -21.99 -3.77 -5.94
CA ASN A 113 -22.42 -3.06 -4.75
C ASN A 113 -23.94 -3.10 -4.63
N LEU A 114 -24.44 -3.88 -3.67
CA LEU A 114 -25.89 -4.10 -3.49
C LEU A 114 -26.63 -2.89 -2.88
N SER A 115 -25.92 -1.90 -2.35
CA SER A 115 -26.55 -0.68 -1.82
C SER A 115 -27.28 0.13 -2.88
N HIS A 116 -26.94 -0.02 -4.17
CA HIS A 116 -27.64 0.59 -5.30
C HIS A 116 -28.94 -0.13 -5.71
N ARG A 117 -29.26 -1.30 -5.15
CA ARG A 117 -30.47 -2.07 -5.55
C ARG A 117 -31.78 -1.62 -4.88
N HIS A 118 -31.71 -0.74 -3.92
CA HIS A 118 -32.91 -0.24 -3.23
C HIS A 118 -33.11 1.21 -3.61
N GLU A 119 -33.90 1.45 -4.66
CA GLU A 119 -34.79 2.61 -4.71
C GLU A 119 -35.28 2.92 -6.12
N GLU A 120 -36.34 2.19 -6.54
CA GLU A 120 -37.39 2.80 -7.33
C GLU A 120 -38.33 3.50 -6.34
N GLY A 121 -37.98 4.70 -5.85
CA GLY A 121 -38.96 5.51 -5.11
C GLY A 121 -38.52 6.28 -3.87
N GLY A 122 -37.27 6.33 -3.48
CA GLY A 122 -36.77 7.12 -2.35
C GLY A 122 -36.08 8.40 -2.78
N THR A 123 -36.42 9.52 -2.14
CA THR A 123 -35.67 10.77 -2.25
C THR A 123 -34.45 10.67 -1.37
N ASP A 124 -33.33 10.14 -1.92
CA ASP A 124 -32.08 10.08 -1.19
C ASP A 124 -31.39 11.44 -1.16
N HIS A 125 -31.14 11.93 0.05
CA HIS A 125 -30.48 13.19 0.33
C HIS A 125 -28.95 13.07 0.49
N ASP A 126 -28.38 11.86 0.41
CA ASP A 126 -26.95 11.63 0.53
C ASP A 126 -26.41 11.11 -0.83
N GLY A 127 -26.10 12.07 -1.72
CA GLY A 127 -25.65 11.81 -3.09
C GLY A 127 -24.21 11.28 -3.19
N HIS A 128 -23.84 10.28 -2.39
CA HIS A 128 -22.57 9.58 -2.54
C HIS A 128 -22.75 8.41 -3.50
N ASP A 129 -22.17 8.53 -4.69
CA ASP A 129 -22.05 7.41 -5.61
C ASP A 129 -21.01 6.44 -5.04
N HIS A 130 -21.46 5.38 -4.40
CA HIS A 130 -20.59 4.34 -3.82
C HIS A 130 -19.95 3.41 -4.87
N GLY A 131 -19.90 3.83 -6.14
CA GLY A 131 -19.34 3.04 -7.22
C GLY A 131 -20.12 1.75 -7.52
N HIS A 132 -19.97 1.23 -8.73
CA HIS A 132 -20.69 0.02 -9.19
C HIS A 132 -20.25 -1.26 -8.47
N TRP A 133 -19.01 -1.30 -7.98
CA TRP A 133 -18.38 -2.48 -7.39
C TRP A 133 -18.19 -2.32 -5.89
N ASP A 134 -18.31 -3.45 -5.14
CA ASP A 134 -17.93 -3.51 -3.74
C ASP A 134 -16.39 -3.51 -3.63
N PRO A 135 -15.77 -2.45 -3.10
CA PRO A 135 -14.33 -2.33 -3.00
C PRO A 135 -13.69 -3.18 -1.88
N HIS A 136 -14.51 -3.85 -1.04
CA HIS A 136 -14.03 -4.60 0.12
C HIS A 136 -13.61 -6.05 -0.22
N TYR A 137 -13.16 -6.29 -1.44
CA TYR A 137 -12.81 -7.60 -1.96
C TYR A 137 -11.65 -8.30 -1.20
N TRP A 138 -10.83 -7.54 -0.48
CA TRP A 138 -9.76 -8.12 0.37
C TRP A 138 -10.28 -8.95 1.55
N MET A 139 -11.55 -8.87 1.88
CA MET A 139 -12.17 -9.69 2.94
C MET A 139 -12.36 -11.16 2.52
N ASP A 140 -12.29 -11.44 1.23
CA ASP A 140 -12.26 -12.81 0.69
C ASP A 140 -10.81 -13.27 0.52
N PRO A 141 -10.37 -14.40 1.12
CA PRO A 141 -8.98 -14.84 1.08
C PRO A 141 -8.43 -15.08 -0.33
N ALA A 142 -9.25 -15.57 -1.26
CA ALA A 142 -8.82 -15.81 -2.63
C ALA A 142 -8.59 -14.50 -3.38
N ARG A 143 -9.50 -13.52 -3.21
CA ARG A 143 -9.35 -12.18 -3.76
C ARG A 143 -8.20 -11.42 -3.11
N ALA A 144 -8.02 -11.54 -1.79
CA ALA A 144 -6.87 -10.97 -1.07
C ALA A 144 -5.54 -11.54 -1.59
N SER A 145 -5.47 -12.84 -1.86
CA SER A 145 -4.29 -13.46 -2.46
C SER A 145 -4.02 -12.90 -3.88
N ARG A 146 -5.05 -12.65 -4.67
CA ARG A 146 -4.90 -12.04 -5.99
C ARG A 146 -4.45 -10.58 -5.91
N MET A 147 -5.05 -9.80 -5.00
CA MET A 147 -4.65 -8.43 -4.67
C MET A 147 -3.16 -8.36 -4.32
N MET A 148 -2.71 -9.24 -3.42
CA MET A 148 -1.31 -9.33 -3.03
C MET A 148 -0.41 -9.70 -4.21
N LYS A 149 -0.85 -10.58 -5.12
CA LYS A 149 -0.09 -10.94 -6.32
C LYS A 149 0.03 -9.76 -7.30
N ASN A 150 -1.00 -8.95 -7.46
CA ASN A 150 -0.95 -7.74 -8.26
C ASN A 150 0.07 -6.75 -7.68
N LEU A 151 0.04 -6.56 -6.37
CA LEU A 151 0.99 -5.71 -5.65
C LEU A 151 2.44 -6.23 -5.79
N GLU A 152 2.67 -7.53 -5.59
CA GLU A 152 3.99 -8.17 -5.79
C GLU A 152 4.51 -7.94 -7.21
N THR A 153 3.66 -8.13 -8.21
CA THR A 153 4.03 -7.95 -9.62
C THR A 153 4.45 -6.51 -9.90
N GLY A 154 3.69 -5.53 -9.41
CA GLY A 154 4.01 -4.11 -9.57
C GLY A 154 5.28 -3.70 -8.83
N LEU A 155 5.47 -4.17 -7.60
CA LEU A 155 6.70 -3.92 -6.83
C LEU A 155 7.93 -4.53 -7.50
N SER A 156 7.83 -5.76 -8.02
CA SER A 156 8.94 -6.41 -8.73
C SER A 156 9.31 -5.69 -10.03
N ALA A 157 8.34 -5.04 -10.68
CA ALA A 157 8.61 -4.22 -11.86
C ALA A 157 9.31 -2.89 -11.49
N ALA A 158 8.94 -2.27 -10.36
CA ALA A 158 9.55 -1.03 -9.89
C ALA A 158 10.95 -1.24 -9.26
N ASP A 159 11.16 -2.40 -8.63
CA ASP A 159 12.40 -2.75 -7.93
C ASP A 159 12.80 -4.21 -8.22
N PRO A 160 13.37 -4.48 -9.40
CA PRO A 160 13.73 -5.83 -9.82
C PRO A 160 14.78 -6.50 -8.93
N ASP A 161 15.63 -5.73 -8.28
CA ASP A 161 16.68 -6.26 -7.41
C ASP A 161 16.11 -6.98 -6.18
N ASN A 162 15.01 -6.48 -5.63
CA ASN A 162 14.28 -7.11 -4.52
C ASN A 162 13.14 -8.05 -5.00
N GLY A 163 12.90 -8.19 -6.30
CA GLY A 163 11.87 -9.05 -6.88
C GLY A 163 11.83 -10.48 -6.31
N PRO A 164 12.99 -11.17 -6.16
CA PRO A 164 13.01 -12.50 -5.52
C PRO A 164 12.49 -12.52 -4.08
N VAL A 165 12.75 -11.46 -3.29
CA VAL A 165 12.24 -11.31 -1.91
C VAL A 165 10.72 -11.16 -1.95
N TYR A 166 10.18 -10.28 -2.80
CA TYR A 166 8.74 -10.07 -2.95
C TYR A 166 8.02 -11.35 -3.36
N THR A 167 8.56 -12.07 -4.33
CA THR A 167 8.00 -13.35 -4.79
C THR A 167 7.98 -14.41 -3.68
N GLN A 168 9.07 -14.55 -2.92
CA GLN A 168 9.14 -15.51 -1.82
C GLN A 168 8.12 -15.17 -0.71
N ASN A 169 8.02 -13.90 -0.34
CA ASN A 169 7.06 -13.42 0.65
C ASN A 169 5.61 -13.63 0.17
N SER A 170 5.34 -13.35 -1.11
CA SER A 170 4.03 -13.55 -1.73
C SER A 170 3.58 -15.01 -1.66
N LEU A 171 4.45 -15.96 -1.98
CA LEU A 171 4.19 -17.40 -1.89
C LEU A 171 3.85 -17.82 -0.45
N THR A 172 4.64 -17.34 0.51
CA THR A 172 4.43 -17.64 1.94
C THR A 172 3.07 -17.12 2.42
N LEU A 173 2.76 -15.87 2.11
CA LEU A 173 1.50 -15.23 2.52
C LEU A 173 0.28 -15.85 1.84
N SER A 174 0.36 -16.19 0.55
CA SER A 174 -0.72 -16.87 -0.16
C SER A 174 -1.04 -18.23 0.47
N THR A 175 -0.01 -18.98 0.88
CA THR A 175 -0.19 -20.24 1.57
C THR A 175 -0.92 -20.05 2.90
N LEU A 176 -0.61 -18.99 3.65
CA LEU A 176 -1.26 -18.70 4.93
C LEU A 176 -2.71 -18.21 4.76
N LEU A 177 -2.99 -17.43 3.70
CA LEU A 177 -4.34 -16.92 3.44
C LEU A 177 -5.31 -18.02 2.97
N LEU A 178 -4.81 -19.07 2.31
CA LEU A 178 -5.62 -20.11 1.69
C LEU A 178 -5.65 -21.43 2.51
N ALA A 179 -4.97 -21.46 3.68
CA ALA A 179 -4.98 -22.59 4.60
C ALA A 179 -6.22 -22.59 5.49
#